data_d49cebb16be03b04b4ead54d16623ba3
#
_entry.id   d49cebb16be03b04b4ead54d16623ba3
#
_cell.length_a   1.000
_cell.length_b   1.000
_cell.length_c   1.000
_cell.angle_alpha   90.00
_cell.angle_beta   90.00
_cell.angle_gamma   90.00
#
_symmetry.space_group_name_H-M   'P 1'
#
loop_
_entity.id
_entity.type
_entity.pdbx_description
1 polymer ?
#
loop_
_entity_poly.entity_id
_entity_poly.type
_entity_poly.pdbx_seq_one_letter_code
_entity_poly.pdbx_strand_id
1 'polypeptide(L)'
;MEFDVVVEIPKGQRNKYEVDHKTGRIRLDRLLFTSTQYPADYGFIENTLGEDGDPLDALVLLQEPTFPGCLIRCRAVGMFRMTDEKGGDDKVLCVPATDPRMEHIRDIHHVAEFDRLEIQHFFEVYKDLEPGKSVEGANWVGRVEAEAEIVASIERFQETEHHDEEH
;
A
#
# COMPACT_ATOMS: atom_id res chain seq x y z
N MET A 1 16.16 -6.15 -1.03
CA MET A 1 15.12 -6.48 -0.02
C MET A 1 13.87 -6.95 -0.73
N GLU A 2 13.38 -8.11 -0.34
CA GLU A 2 12.12 -8.67 -0.84
C GLU A 2 11.15 -8.89 0.32
N PHE A 3 9.86 -8.81 0.03
CA PHE A 3 8.81 -8.98 1.03
C PHE A 3 7.53 -9.44 0.36
N ASP A 4 6.60 -9.96 1.15
CA ASP A 4 5.30 -10.42 0.66
C ASP A 4 4.23 -9.34 0.87
N VAL A 5 3.47 -9.08 -0.20
CA VAL A 5 2.30 -8.20 -0.17
C VAL A 5 1.05 -9.06 -0.30
N VAL A 6 0.09 -8.84 0.59
CA VAL A 6 -1.26 -9.40 0.47
C VAL A 6 -2.13 -8.38 -0.23
N VAL A 7 -2.65 -8.73 -1.39
CA VAL A 7 -3.55 -7.84 -2.15
C VAL A 7 -4.94 -7.89 -1.50
N GLU A 8 -5.47 -6.71 -1.19
CA GLU A 8 -6.86 -6.57 -0.73
C GLU A 8 -7.76 -6.12 -1.87
N ILE A 9 -7.29 -5.17 -2.68
CA ILE A 9 -8.09 -4.53 -3.73
C ILE A 9 -7.32 -4.57 -5.05
N PRO A 10 -7.77 -5.33 -6.03
CA PRO A 10 -7.13 -5.34 -7.35
C PRO A 10 -7.33 -4.03 -8.10
N LYS A 11 -6.41 -3.73 -9.03
CA LYS A 11 -6.52 -2.59 -9.95
C LYS A 11 -7.88 -2.58 -10.65
N GLY A 12 -8.48 -1.41 -10.77
CA GLY A 12 -9.73 -1.21 -11.48
C GLY A 12 -11.00 -1.37 -10.64
N GLN A 13 -10.85 -1.70 -9.35
CA GLN A 13 -11.97 -1.86 -8.44
C GLN A 13 -12.34 -0.55 -7.75
N ARG A 14 -13.63 -0.41 -7.42
CA ARG A 14 -14.13 0.63 -6.51
C ARG A 14 -14.65 0.02 -5.21
N ASN A 15 -14.83 -1.30 -5.17
CA ASN A 15 -15.12 -1.98 -3.91
C ASN A 15 -13.87 -1.98 -3.05
N LYS A 16 -13.98 -1.46 -1.83
CA LYS A 16 -12.90 -1.52 -0.86
C LYS A 16 -13.04 -2.79 -0.01
N TYR A 17 -12.09 -3.70 -0.17
CA TYR A 17 -12.00 -4.92 0.62
C TYR A 17 -10.95 -4.78 1.70
N GLU A 18 -11.17 -5.44 2.82
CA GLU A 18 -10.22 -5.47 3.94
C GLU A 18 -10.06 -6.89 4.45
N VAL A 19 -8.84 -7.28 4.75
CA VAL A 19 -8.56 -8.54 5.44
C VAL A 19 -8.84 -8.33 6.92
N ASP A 20 -9.67 -9.20 7.50
CA ASP A 20 -9.84 -9.27 8.94
C ASP A 20 -8.65 -10.04 9.52
N HIS A 21 -7.77 -9.34 10.23
CA HIS A 21 -6.53 -9.92 10.75
C HIS A 21 -6.75 -10.98 11.84
N LYS A 22 -7.95 -11.05 12.43
CA LYS A 22 -8.30 -12.07 13.42
C LYS A 22 -8.74 -13.38 12.78
N THR A 23 -9.51 -13.29 11.69
CA THR A 23 -10.12 -14.48 11.05
C THR A 23 -9.44 -14.84 9.73
N GLY A 24 -8.67 -13.94 9.13
CA GLY A 24 -8.07 -14.09 7.81
C GLY A 24 -9.07 -13.95 6.65
N ARG A 25 -10.33 -13.64 6.95
CA ARG A 25 -11.37 -13.49 5.93
C ARG A 25 -11.31 -12.10 5.32
N ILE A 26 -11.75 -12.01 4.07
CA ILE A 26 -11.84 -10.76 3.33
C ILE A 26 -13.26 -10.23 3.44
N ARG A 27 -13.38 -8.98 3.90
CA ARG A 27 -14.66 -8.30 4.12
C ARG A 27 -14.79 -7.15 3.13
N LEU A 28 -15.98 -6.99 2.57
CA LEU A 28 -16.33 -5.77 1.84
C LEU A 28 -16.57 -4.66 2.86
N ASP A 29 -15.68 -3.65 2.88
CA ASP A 29 -15.86 -2.46 3.72
C ASP A 29 -16.95 -1.57 3.13
N ARG A 30 -16.75 -1.14 1.88
CA ARG A 30 -17.74 -0.32 1.17
C ARG A 30 -17.40 -0.18 -0.32
N LEU A 31 -18.39 0.20 -1.10
CA LEU A 31 -18.16 0.76 -2.43
C LEU A 31 -17.68 2.21 -2.23
N LEU A 32 -16.56 2.57 -2.82
CA LEU A 32 -16.02 3.93 -2.69
C LEU A 32 -17.00 4.98 -3.23
N PHE A 33 -17.05 6.13 -2.57
CA PHE A 33 -17.88 7.27 -2.97
C PHE A 33 -17.11 8.17 -3.95
N THR A 34 -16.77 7.60 -5.09
CA THR A 34 -16.00 8.29 -6.13
C THR A 34 -16.20 7.59 -7.47
N SER A 35 -15.99 8.31 -8.57
CA SER A 35 -15.99 7.70 -9.91
C SER A 35 -14.64 7.12 -10.29
N THR A 36 -13.58 7.41 -9.52
CA THR A 36 -12.24 6.85 -9.74
C THR A 36 -12.17 5.40 -9.25
N GLN A 37 -11.14 4.70 -9.67
CA GLN A 37 -10.91 3.31 -9.29
C GLN A 37 -9.46 3.12 -8.85
N TYR A 38 -9.18 2.07 -8.09
CA TYR A 38 -7.83 1.80 -7.63
C TYR A 38 -6.87 1.71 -8.82
N PRO A 39 -5.77 2.50 -8.81
CA PRO A 39 -4.88 2.61 -9.98
C PRO A 39 -3.86 1.49 -10.09
N ALA A 40 -3.73 0.66 -9.04
CA ALA A 40 -2.82 -0.49 -8.98
C ALA A 40 -3.37 -1.47 -7.96
N ASP A 41 -2.87 -2.70 -7.96
CA ASP A 41 -3.20 -3.66 -6.91
C ASP A 41 -2.74 -3.10 -5.57
N TYR A 42 -3.64 -3.07 -4.61
CA TYR A 42 -3.46 -2.40 -3.33
C TYR A 42 -3.67 -3.36 -2.18
N GLY A 43 -2.78 -3.31 -1.22
CA GLY A 43 -2.87 -4.16 -0.05
C GLY A 43 -1.87 -3.75 1.02
N PHE A 44 -1.28 -4.73 1.70
CA PHE A 44 -0.36 -4.45 2.80
C PHE A 44 0.81 -5.43 2.79
N ILE A 45 1.90 -5.02 3.40
CA ILE A 45 3.09 -5.85 3.60
C ILE A 45 2.87 -6.66 4.89
N GLU A 46 3.01 -7.99 4.81
CA GLU A 46 2.86 -8.87 5.97
C GLU A 46 3.90 -8.57 7.05
N ASN A 47 3.50 -8.73 8.31
CA ASN A 47 4.38 -8.60 9.47
C ASN A 47 5.00 -7.21 9.60
N THR A 48 4.21 -6.18 9.29
CA THR A 48 4.57 -4.78 9.44
C THR A 48 3.53 -4.03 10.25
N LEU A 49 3.95 -2.92 10.84
CA LEU A 49 3.07 -2.00 11.54
C LEU A 49 3.47 -0.57 11.16
N GLY A 50 2.57 0.14 10.49
CA GLY A 50 2.77 1.54 10.14
C GLY A 50 2.60 2.45 11.35
N GLU A 51 2.93 3.73 11.19
CA GLU A 51 2.81 4.73 12.26
C GLU A 51 1.36 4.94 12.70
N ASP A 52 0.40 4.67 11.84
CA ASP A 52 -1.04 4.79 12.13
C ASP A 52 -1.61 3.59 12.90
N GLY A 53 -0.81 2.57 13.18
CA GLY A 53 -1.23 1.37 13.90
C GLY A 53 -1.76 0.24 13.03
N ASP A 54 -1.86 0.46 11.72
CA ASP A 54 -2.27 -0.56 10.76
C ASP A 54 -1.04 -1.13 10.03
N PRO A 55 -1.14 -2.31 9.40
CA PRO A 55 -0.07 -2.80 8.55
C PRO A 55 0.33 -1.78 7.48
N LEU A 56 1.59 -1.78 7.06
CA LEU A 56 2.10 -0.83 6.07
C LEU A 56 1.50 -1.13 4.70
N ASP A 57 0.82 -0.15 4.11
CA ASP A 57 0.17 -0.26 2.81
C ASP A 57 1.17 -0.35 1.67
N ALA A 58 0.77 -1.05 0.62
CA ALA A 58 1.57 -1.20 -0.59
C ALA A 58 0.71 -1.17 -1.85
N LEU A 59 1.28 -0.60 -2.91
CA LEU A 59 0.75 -0.62 -4.26
C LEU A 59 1.68 -1.46 -5.11
N VAL A 60 1.15 -2.44 -5.82
CA VAL A 60 1.94 -3.32 -6.69
C VAL A 60 1.64 -2.99 -8.15
N LEU A 61 2.69 -2.60 -8.88
CA LEU A 61 2.58 -2.34 -10.32
C LEU A 61 2.59 -3.68 -11.07
N LEU A 62 1.48 -3.94 -11.75
CA LEU A 62 1.26 -5.18 -12.51
C LEU A 62 0.64 -4.84 -13.86
N GLN A 63 0.87 -5.69 -14.86
CA GLN A 63 0.21 -5.55 -16.16
C GLN A 63 -1.26 -5.96 -16.09
N GLU A 64 -1.56 -7.00 -15.29
CA GLU A 64 -2.93 -7.47 -15.08
C GLU A 64 -3.25 -7.49 -13.58
N PRO A 65 -4.49 -7.16 -13.20
CA PRO A 65 -4.88 -7.24 -11.80
C PRO A 65 -4.91 -8.68 -11.30
N THR A 66 -4.61 -8.86 -10.02
CA THR A 66 -4.74 -10.14 -9.35
C THR A 66 -6.12 -10.27 -8.71
N PHE A 67 -6.22 -10.86 -7.53
CA PHE A 67 -7.49 -11.09 -6.83
C PHE A 67 -7.32 -10.82 -5.33
N PRO A 68 -8.40 -10.54 -4.61
CA PRO A 68 -8.31 -10.31 -3.16
C PRO A 68 -7.77 -11.54 -2.43
N GLY A 69 -6.73 -11.34 -1.64
CA GLY A 69 -6.03 -12.40 -0.92
C GLY A 69 -4.77 -12.94 -1.61
N CYS A 70 -4.49 -12.48 -2.84
CA CYS A 70 -3.30 -12.91 -3.56
C CYS A 70 -2.03 -12.45 -2.84
N LEU A 71 -1.08 -13.36 -2.69
CA LEU A 71 0.22 -13.07 -2.09
C LEU A 71 1.25 -12.88 -3.21
N ILE A 72 1.92 -11.72 -3.20
CA ILE A 72 2.92 -11.39 -4.22
C ILE A 72 4.26 -11.09 -3.57
N ARG A 73 5.30 -11.77 -4.01
CA ARG A 73 6.68 -11.47 -3.60
C ARG A 73 7.15 -10.24 -4.35
N CYS A 74 7.47 -9.17 -3.62
CA CYS A 74 7.73 -7.85 -4.16
C CYS A 74 9.08 -7.28 -3.71
N ARG A 75 9.50 -6.22 -4.39
CA ARG A 75 10.58 -5.33 -3.97
C ARG A 75 10.13 -3.89 -4.12
N ALA A 76 10.60 -3.02 -3.23
CA ALA A 76 10.22 -1.62 -3.23
C ALA A 76 10.95 -0.83 -4.33
N VAL A 77 10.25 0.13 -4.92
CA VAL A 77 10.84 1.09 -5.87
C VAL A 77 10.65 2.54 -5.42
N GLY A 78 9.75 2.78 -4.48
CA GLY A 78 9.50 4.10 -3.93
C GLY A 78 8.37 4.08 -2.93
N MET A 79 7.93 5.25 -2.51
CA MET A 79 6.86 5.37 -1.54
C MET A 79 6.09 6.68 -1.74
N PHE A 80 4.78 6.60 -1.63
CA PHE A 80 3.88 7.74 -1.63
C PHE A 80 3.55 8.11 -0.18
N ARG A 81 3.90 9.33 0.20
CA ARG A 81 3.61 9.86 1.54
C ARG A 81 2.44 10.79 1.51
N MET A 82 1.47 10.54 2.37
CA MET A 82 0.31 11.41 2.54
C MET A 82 -0.08 11.45 4.00
N THR A 83 -0.94 12.41 4.36
CA THR A 83 -1.54 12.52 5.68
C THR A 83 -3.04 12.45 5.52
N ASP A 84 -3.70 11.58 6.28
CA ASP A 84 -5.15 11.50 6.33
C ASP A 84 -5.66 11.93 7.72
N GLU A 85 -6.96 11.72 8.00
CA GLU A 85 -7.58 12.08 9.28
C GLU A 85 -6.96 11.37 10.49
N LYS A 86 -6.23 10.27 10.27
CA LYS A 86 -5.56 9.49 11.33
C LYS A 86 -4.08 9.85 11.49
N GLY A 87 -3.52 10.68 10.60
CA GLY A 87 -2.11 11.06 10.60
C GLY A 87 -1.37 10.54 9.38
N GLY A 88 -0.08 10.25 9.52
CA GLY A 88 0.75 9.76 8.42
C GLY A 88 0.26 8.42 7.86
N ASP A 89 0.14 8.36 6.54
CA ASP A 89 -0.34 7.19 5.82
C ASP A 89 0.56 6.97 4.59
N ASP A 90 1.61 6.18 4.79
CA ASP A 90 2.60 5.90 3.75
C ASP A 90 2.18 4.67 2.95
N LYS A 91 2.42 4.72 1.63
CA LYS A 91 2.11 3.62 0.73
C LYS A 91 3.35 3.28 -0.09
N VAL A 92 3.89 2.09 0.15
CA VAL A 92 5.07 1.60 -0.59
C VAL A 92 4.65 1.28 -2.02
N LEU A 93 5.40 1.80 -2.99
CA LEU A 93 5.24 1.42 -4.39
C LEU A 93 6.24 0.31 -4.70
N CYS A 94 5.75 -0.81 -5.19
CA CYS A 94 6.58 -1.98 -5.43
C CYS A 94 6.24 -2.69 -6.74
N VAL A 95 7.11 -3.59 -7.13
CA VAL A 95 6.97 -4.45 -8.31
C VAL A 95 7.21 -5.90 -7.91
N PRO A 96 6.67 -6.88 -8.66
CA PRO A 96 7.02 -8.29 -8.43
C PRO A 96 8.53 -8.49 -8.51
N ALA A 97 9.09 -9.17 -7.51
CA ALA A 97 10.56 -9.24 -7.33
C ALA A 97 11.29 -9.93 -8.47
N THR A 98 10.65 -10.87 -9.16
CA THR A 98 11.28 -11.72 -10.18
C THR A 98 10.69 -11.56 -11.59
N ASP A 99 9.81 -10.59 -11.81
CA ASP A 99 9.26 -10.35 -13.15
C ASP A 99 10.30 -9.62 -14.01
N PRO A 100 10.80 -10.24 -15.09
CA PRO A 100 11.79 -9.61 -15.96
C PRO A 100 11.28 -8.36 -16.67
N ARG A 101 9.96 -8.21 -16.83
CA ARG A 101 9.36 -6.99 -17.42
C ARG A 101 9.55 -5.77 -16.55
N MET A 102 9.72 -5.96 -15.24
CA MET A 102 9.88 -4.89 -14.25
C MET A 102 11.32 -4.69 -13.80
N GLU A 103 12.25 -5.45 -14.34
CA GLU A 103 13.65 -5.46 -13.88
C GLU A 103 14.33 -4.09 -14.02
N HIS A 104 13.95 -3.29 -15.00
CA HIS A 104 14.47 -1.94 -15.23
C HIS A 104 13.94 -0.91 -14.21
N ILE A 105 12.89 -1.24 -13.48
CA ILE A 105 12.30 -0.33 -12.47
C ILE A 105 12.96 -0.61 -11.14
N ARG A 106 13.90 0.27 -10.75
CA ARG A 106 14.71 0.12 -9.53
C ARG A 106 14.51 1.26 -8.53
N ASP A 107 14.00 2.39 -8.99
CA ASP A 107 13.76 3.56 -8.15
C ASP A 107 12.55 4.32 -8.69
N ILE A 108 12.08 5.29 -7.92
CA ILE A 108 10.86 6.04 -8.24
C ILE A 108 10.94 6.76 -9.60
N HIS A 109 12.12 7.24 -9.96
CA HIS A 109 12.29 7.95 -11.24
C HIS A 109 12.21 7.02 -12.47
N HIS A 110 12.28 5.70 -12.28
CA HIS A 110 12.06 4.73 -13.35
C HIS A 110 10.58 4.46 -13.61
N VAL A 111 9.70 4.85 -12.70
CA VAL A 111 8.25 4.74 -12.88
C VAL A 111 7.78 5.90 -13.76
N ALA A 112 6.98 5.60 -14.79
CA ALA A 112 6.47 6.63 -15.68
C ALA A 112 5.74 7.73 -14.88
N GLU A 113 6.02 8.98 -15.23
CA GLU A 113 5.46 10.14 -14.52
C GLU A 113 3.94 10.11 -14.48
N PHE A 114 3.32 9.74 -15.59
CA PHE A 114 1.86 9.72 -15.67
C PHE A 114 1.25 8.65 -14.75
N ASP A 115 1.91 7.52 -14.59
CA ASP A 115 1.46 6.48 -13.64
C ASP A 115 1.51 7.01 -12.20
N ARG A 116 2.56 7.74 -11.85
CA ARG A 116 2.66 8.39 -10.54
C ARG A 116 1.57 9.43 -10.33
N LEU A 117 1.27 10.21 -11.38
CA LEU A 117 0.21 11.22 -11.33
C LEU A 117 -1.17 10.58 -11.13
N GLU A 118 -1.46 9.47 -11.79
CA GLU A 118 -2.73 8.76 -11.62
C GLU A 118 -2.89 8.20 -10.19
N ILE A 119 -1.84 7.61 -9.65
CA ILE A 119 -1.83 7.10 -8.27
C ILE A 119 -2.06 8.25 -7.27
N GLN A 120 -1.31 9.32 -7.43
CA GLN A 120 -1.44 10.50 -6.57
C GLN A 120 -2.84 11.09 -6.64
N HIS A 121 -3.37 11.27 -7.84
CA HIS A 121 -4.71 11.82 -8.05
C HIS A 121 -5.77 10.95 -7.36
N PHE A 122 -5.69 9.63 -7.51
CA PHE A 122 -6.64 8.73 -6.85
C PHE A 122 -6.66 8.96 -5.33
N PHE A 123 -5.50 8.95 -4.68
CA PHE A 123 -5.43 9.12 -3.23
C PHE A 123 -5.78 10.52 -2.75
N GLU A 124 -5.62 11.52 -3.60
CA GLU A 124 -6.05 12.88 -3.28
C GLU A 124 -7.57 13.05 -3.29
N VAL A 125 -8.28 12.30 -4.14
CA VAL A 125 -9.72 12.53 -4.38
C VAL A 125 -10.65 11.42 -3.91
N TYR A 126 -10.17 10.22 -3.64
CA TYR A 126 -11.05 9.07 -3.40
C TYR A 126 -11.93 9.20 -2.15
N LYS A 127 -11.56 10.06 -1.20
CA LYS A 127 -12.33 10.34 0.02
C LYS A 127 -13.11 11.67 -0.01
N ASP A 128 -13.05 12.43 -1.10
CA ASP A 128 -13.62 13.78 -1.16
C ASP A 128 -15.12 13.83 -0.81
N LEU A 129 -15.87 12.80 -1.19
CA LEU A 129 -17.30 12.74 -0.92
C LEU A 129 -17.65 12.08 0.41
N GLU A 130 -16.64 11.65 1.20
CA GLU A 130 -16.85 11.03 2.50
C GLU A 130 -16.81 12.08 3.62
N PRO A 131 -17.88 12.20 4.44
CA PRO A 131 -17.88 13.16 5.55
C PRO A 131 -16.79 12.87 6.58
N GLY A 132 -16.09 13.92 7.03
CA GLY A 132 -15.08 13.81 8.07
C GLY A 132 -13.77 13.17 7.65
N LYS A 133 -13.60 12.88 6.37
CA LYS A 133 -12.36 12.33 5.83
C LYS A 133 -11.54 13.45 5.17
N SER A 134 -10.22 13.34 5.27
CA SER A 134 -9.31 14.31 4.65
C SER A 134 -8.04 13.64 4.17
N VAL A 135 -7.44 14.21 3.14
CA VAL A 135 -6.12 13.82 2.62
C VAL A 135 -5.33 15.11 2.40
N GLU A 136 -4.14 15.18 2.99
CA GLU A 136 -3.26 16.32 2.90
C GLU A 136 -1.82 15.88 2.66
N GLY A 137 -1.01 16.75 2.03
CA GLY A 137 0.43 16.59 1.92
C GLY A 137 0.89 15.37 1.16
N ALA A 138 0.69 15.37 -0.16
CA ALA A 138 1.16 14.28 -1.03
C ALA A 138 2.60 14.50 -1.47
N ASN A 139 3.45 13.48 -1.35
CA ASN A 139 4.86 13.53 -1.71
C ASN A 139 5.38 12.14 -2.09
N TRP A 140 6.27 12.08 -3.10
CA TRP A 140 6.95 10.85 -3.49
C TRP A 140 8.37 10.83 -2.96
N VAL A 141 8.81 9.67 -2.48
CA VAL A 141 10.21 9.43 -2.10
C VAL A 141 10.72 8.17 -2.81
N GLY A 142 12.03 7.99 -2.80
CA GLY A 142 12.68 6.93 -3.54
C GLY A 142 12.74 5.58 -2.81
N ARG A 143 13.42 4.63 -3.45
CA ARG A 143 13.57 3.27 -2.93
C ARG A 143 14.23 3.23 -1.55
N VAL A 144 15.27 4.02 -1.34
CA VAL A 144 16.03 4.00 -0.08
C VAL A 144 15.13 4.36 1.11
N GLU A 145 14.33 5.41 0.99
CA GLU A 145 13.39 5.84 2.02
C GLU A 145 12.27 4.83 2.21
N ALA A 146 11.80 4.22 1.11
CA ALA A 146 10.79 3.17 1.18
C ALA A 146 11.30 1.95 1.95
N GLU A 147 12.49 1.48 1.65
CA GLU A 147 13.11 0.35 2.35
C GLU A 147 13.34 0.67 3.84
N ALA A 148 13.73 1.89 4.16
CA ALA A 148 13.91 2.33 5.55
C ALA A 148 12.58 2.27 6.32
N GLU A 149 11.47 2.68 5.71
CA GLU A 149 10.15 2.60 6.35
C GLU A 149 9.68 1.15 6.52
N ILE A 150 9.97 0.30 5.54
CA ILE A 150 9.66 -1.14 5.66
C ILE A 150 10.39 -1.75 6.86
N VAL A 151 11.68 -1.49 6.99
CA VAL A 151 12.49 -1.98 8.12
C VAL A 151 11.93 -1.46 9.45
N ALA A 152 11.62 -0.18 9.54
CA ALA A 152 11.03 0.43 10.74
C ALA A 152 9.67 -0.20 11.07
N SER A 153 8.86 -0.49 10.06
CA SER A 153 7.55 -1.12 10.21
C SER A 153 7.66 -2.57 10.71
N ILE A 154 8.65 -3.30 10.25
CA ILE A 154 8.94 -4.67 10.71
C ILE A 154 9.35 -4.64 12.18
N GLU A 155 10.22 -3.71 12.56
CA GLU A 155 10.67 -3.54 13.94
C GLU A 155 9.51 -3.20 14.88
N ARG A 156 8.63 -2.28 14.48
CA ARG A 156 7.42 -1.93 15.26
C ARG A 156 6.52 -3.14 15.46
N PHE A 157 6.34 -3.94 14.42
CA PHE A 157 5.53 -5.15 14.47
C PHE A 157 6.15 -6.17 15.46
N GLN A 158 7.46 -6.41 15.40
CA GLN A 158 8.18 -7.32 16.29
C GLN A 158 8.09 -6.88 17.74
N GLU A 159 8.23 -5.59 18.02
CA GLU A 159 8.10 -5.03 19.37
C GLU A 159 6.69 -5.25 19.92
N THR A 160 5.65 -5.08 19.09
CA THR A 160 4.26 -5.30 19.50
C THR A 160 3.99 -6.76 19.80
N GLU A 161 4.48 -7.70 18.98
CA GLU A 161 4.36 -9.14 19.24
C GLU A 161 5.08 -9.54 20.52
N HIS A 162 6.29 -9.03 20.73
CA HIS A 162 7.06 -9.31 21.94
C HIS A 162 6.36 -8.81 23.21
N HIS A 163 5.69 -7.66 23.11
CA HIS A 163 4.92 -7.07 24.20
C HIS A 163 3.68 -7.91 24.52
N ASP A 164 3.02 -8.46 23.52
CA ASP A 164 1.85 -9.33 23.67
C ASP A 164 2.23 -10.69 24.30
N GLU A 165 3.43 -11.21 23.98
CA GLU A 165 3.94 -12.46 24.58
C GLU A 165 4.32 -12.32 26.06
N GLU A 166 4.67 -11.13 26.53
CA GLU A 166 5.00 -10.85 27.93
C GLU A 166 3.78 -10.69 28.84
N HIS A 167 2.59 -10.62 28.26
CA HIS A 167 1.33 -10.49 28.98
C HIS A 167 0.45 -11.72 28.79
#